data_cf02ebbd1a308d0734133bb846101bd6
#
_entry.id   cf02ebbd1a308d0734133bb846101bd6
#
_cell.length_a   1.000
_cell.length_b   1.000
_cell.length_c   1.000
_cell.angle_alpha   90.00
_cell.angle_beta   90.00
_cell.angle_gamma   90.00
#
_symmetry.space_group_name_H-M   'P 1'
#
loop_
_entity.id
_entity.type
_entity.pdbx_description
1 polymer ?
#
loop_
_entity_poly.entity_id
_entity_poly.type
_entity_poly.pdbx_seq_one_letter_code
_entity_poly.pdbx_strand_id
1 'polypeptide(L)' 'MDFIDKIRKIIKMRHDDVVVAMTSGGVDNMEKYQYMLGQIRTYQYLLQEISILLKTKEQNDSEGTIISIKSKDNNSK' A
#
# COMPACT_ATOMS: atom_id res chain seq x y z
N MET A 1 8.64 14.01 5.53
CA MET A 1 8.06 12.72 5.11
C MET A 1 7.37 12.10 6.31
N ASP A 2 6.13 11.78 6.18
CA ASP A 2 5.41 11.25 7.32
C ASP A 2 5.62 9.74 7.48
N PHE A 3 5.03 9.21 8.54
CA PHE A 3 5.20 7.82 8.92
C PHE A 3 4.71 6.85 7.84
N ILE A 4 3.56 7.17 7.25
CA ILE A 4 2.97 6.30 6.22
C ILE A 4 3.85 6.26 4.98
N ASP A 5 4.40 7.40 4.59
CA ASP A 5 5.31 7.45 3.45
C ASP A 5 6.56 6.61 3.70
N LYS A 6 7.06 6.64 4.92
CA LYS A 6 8.23 5.83 5.27
C LYS A 6 7.92 4.34 5.18
N ILE A 7 6.77 3.93 5.69
CA ILE A 7 6.35 2.54 5.62
C ILE A 7 6.19 2.10 4.18
N ARG A 8 5.55 2.93 3.37
CA ARG A 8 5.35 2.62 1.95
C ARG A 8 6.69 2.41 1.25
N LYS A 9 7.66 3.26 1.56
CA LYS A 9 8.97 3.16 0.96
C LYS A 9 9.66 1.86 1.37
N ILE A 10 9.54 1.47 2.62
CA ILE A 10 10.13 0.22 3.08
C ILE A 10 9.51 -0.97 2.37
N ILE A 11 8.20 -0.98 2.25
CA ILE A 11 7.50 -2.08 1.58
C ILE A 11 7.91 -2.16 0.11
N LYS A 12 8.01 -1.01 -0.55
CA LYS A 12 8.42 -0.98 -1.94
C LYS A 12 9.85 -1.52 -2.10
N MET A 13 10.73 -1.18 -1.19
CA MET A 13 12.09 -1.68 -1.23
C MET A 13 12.13 -3.19 -1.07
N ARG A 14 11.34 -3.73 -0.14
CA ARG A 14 11.27 -5.17 0.05
C ARG A 14 10.73 -5.88 -1.18
N HIS A 15 9.68 -5.28 -1.78
CA HIS A 15 9.12 -5.81 -3.01
C HIS A 15 10.19 -5.87 -4.10
N ASP A 16 10.91 -4.78 -4.29
CA ASP A 16 11.92 -4.70 -5.34
C ASP A 16 13.06 -5.69 -5.08
N ASP A 17 13.43 -5.88 -3.82
CA ASP A 17 14.47 -6.85 -3.46
C ASP A 17 14.07 -8.26 -3.87
N VAL A 18 12.82 -8.63 -3.64
CA VAL A 18 12.34 -9.95 -4.02
C VAL A 18 12.31 -10.11 -5.53
N VAL A 19 11.88 -9.07 -6.25
CA VAL A 19 11.87 -9.10 -7.71
C VAL A 19 13.28 -9.29 -8.25
N VAL A 20 14.25 -8.57 -7.69
CA VAL A 20 15.63 -8.72 -8.09
C VAL A 20 16.12 -10.14 -7.82
N ALA A 21 15.81 -10.69 -6.66
CA ALA A 21 16.20 -12.06 -6.32
C ALA A 21 15.62 -13.07 -7.31
N MET A 22 14.37 -12.88 -7.72
CA MET A 22 13.72 -13.78 -8.66
C MET A 22 14.31 -13.71 -10.06
N THR A 23 14.71 -12.50 -10.47
CA THR A 23 15.19 -12.30 -11.84
C THR A 23 16.69 -12.47 -11.98
N SER A 24 17.43 -12.57 -10.90
CA SER A 24 18.88 -12.69 -10.94
C SER A 24 19.38 -14.12 -10.77
N GLY A 25 18.49 -15.10 -10.87
CA GLY A 25 18.87 -16.50 -10.78
C GLY A 25 18.90 -17.06 -9.39
N GLY A 26 18.36 -16.33 -8.41
CA GLY A 26 18.32 -16.80 -7.04
C GLY A 26 17.24 -17.84 -6.78
N VAL A 27 16.41 -18.12 -7.77
CA VAL A 27 15.31 -19.07 -7.62
C VAL A 27 15.64 -20.32 -8.44
N ASP A 28 15.78 -21.45 -7.75
CA ASP A 28 16.22 -22.68 -8.38
C ASP A 28 15.20 -23.81 -8.25
N ASN A 29 14.04 -23.55 -7.68
CA ASN A 29 12.99 -24.57 -7.61
C ASN A 29 11.62 -23.91 -7.50
N MET A 30 10.61 -24.71 -7.73
CA MET A 30 9.22 -24.21 -7.79
C MET A 30 8.73 -23.73 -6.43
N GLU A 31 9.10 -24.41 -5.37
CA GLU A 31 8.68 -24.03 -4.02
C GLU A 31 9.17 -22.63 -3.69
N LYS A 32 10.44 -22.37 -3.96
CA LYS A 32 11.04 -21.07 -3.70
C LYS A 32 10.38 -20.00 -4.56
N TYR A 33 10.11 -20.35 -5.82
CA TYR A 33 9.44 -19.44 -6.73
C TYR A 33 8.06 -19.05 -6.20
N GLN A 34 7.28 -20.05 -5.78
CA GLN A 34 5.94 -19.79 -5.25
C GLN A 34 5.98 -18.95 -3.98
N TYR A 35 6.95 -19.21 -3.13
CA TYR A 35 7.12 -18.45 -1.90
C TYR A 35 7.39 -16.98 -2.22
N MET A 36 8.32 -16.72 -3.12
CA MET A 36 8.69 -15.36 -3.49
C MET A 36 7.55 -14.65 -4.22
N LEU A 37 6.83 -15.38 -5.06
CA LEU A 37 5.67 -14.82 -5.74
C LEU A 37 4.61 -14.38 -4.72
N GLY A 38 4.42 -15.20 -3.68
CA GLY A 38 3.49 -14.84 -2.60
C GLY A 38 3.93 -13.58 -1.87
N GLN A 39 5.23 -13.44 -1.64
CA GLN A 39 5.75 -12.22 -1.02
C GLN A 39 5.49 -11.01 -1.89
N ILE A 40 5.72 -11.13 -3.19
CA ILE A 40 5.50 -10.02 -4.12
C ILE A 40 4.03 -9.60 -4.10
N ARG A 41 3.13 -10.57 -4.13
CA ARG A 41 1.70 -10.28 -4.10
C ARG A 41 1.29 -9.59 -2.81
N THR A 42 1.85 -10.04 -1.70
CA THR A 42 1.56 -9.43 -0.41
C THR A 42 2.03 -7.98 -0.36
N TYR A 43 3.24 -7.71 -0.84
CA TYR A 43 3.75 -6.35 -0.85
C TYR A 43 2.91 -5.47 -1.77
N GLN A 44 2.53 -5.98 -2.93
CA GLN A 44 1.68 -5.22 -3.85
C GLN A 44 0.34 -4.89 -3.23
N TYR A 45 -0.24 -5.86 -2.53
CA TYR A 45 -1.49 -5.66 -1.83
C TYR A 45 -1.35 -4.58 -0.76
N LEU A 46 -0.29 -4.65 0.03
CA LEU A 46 -0.05 -3.66 1.08
C LEU A 46 0.16 -2.26 0.50
N LEU A 47 0.91 -2.16 -0.60
CA LEU A 47 1.12 -0.88 -1.24
C LEU A 47 -0.19 -0.30 -1.74
N GLN A 48 -1.06 -1.14 -2.26
CA GLN A 48 -2.37 -0.72 -2.73
C GLN A 48 -3.21 -0.21 -1.57
N GLU A 49 -3.21 -0.94 -0.45
CA GLU A 49 -3.98 -0.53 0.72
C GLU A 49 -3.47 0.79 1.30
N ILE A 50 -2.17 0.97 1.32
CA ILE A 50 -1.58 2.21 1.79
C ILE A 50 -1.97 3.37 0.89
N SER A 51 -1.98 3.14 -0.44
CA SER A 51 -2.40 4.16 -1.38
C SER A 51 -3.84 4.57 -1.16
N ILE A 52 -4.70 3.60 -0.86
CA ILE A 52 -6.10 3.87 -0.55
C ILE A 52 -6.21 4.69 0.72
N LEU A 53 -5.45 4.33 1.75
CA LEU A 53 -5.46 5.07 3.01
C LEU A 53 -5.02 6.50 2.82
N LEU A 54 -3.95 6.71 2.06
CA LEU A 54 -3.47 8.06 1.80
C LEU A 54 -4.48 8.88 1.04
N LYS A 55 -5.13 8.26 0.06
CA LYS A 55 -6.14 8.94 -0.72
C LYS A 55 -7.35 9.31 0.14
N THR A 56 -7.76 8.38 0.99
CA THR A 56 -8.87 8.62 1.91
C THR A 56 -8.54 9.75 2.87
N LYS A 57 -7.31 9.76 3.37
CA LYS A 57 -6.88 10.81 4.28
C LYS A 57 -6.92 12.17 3.60
N GLU A 58 -6.43 12.24 2.36
CA GLU A 58 -6.45 13.48 1.60
C GLU A 58 -7.87 13.96 1.38
N GLN A 59 -8.77 13.05 1.05
CA GLN A 59 -10.17 13.39 0.85
C GLN A 59 -10.79 13.90 2.15
N ASN A 60 -10.51 13.23 3.25
CA ASN A 60 -11.04 13.64 4.55
C ASN A 60 -10.52 15.02 4.94
N ASP A 61 -9.23 15.26 4.74
CA ASP A 61 -8.65 16.56 5.05
C ASP A 61 -9.27 17.64 4.19
N SER A 62 -9.47 17.34 2.93
CA SER A 62 -10.02 18.26 1.96
C SER A 62 -11.51 18.49 2.21
N GLU A 63 -12.25 17.43 2.47
CA GLU A 63 -13.68 17.49 2.68
C GLU A 63 -14.05 17.88 4.11
N GLY A 64 -13.10 17.78 5.00
CA GLY A 64 -13.33 18.15 6.38
C GLY A 64 -13.87 19.57 6.52
N THR A 65 -13.43 20.44 5.64
CA THR A 65 -13.90 21.81 5.62
C THR A 65 -15.31 21.91 5.09
N ILE A 66 -15.64 21.09 4.11
CA ILE A 66 -16.95 21.12 3.48
C ILE A 66 -17.97 20.37 4.31
N ILE A 67 -17.60 19.23 4.80
CA ILE A 67 -18.52 18.37 5.54
C ILE A 67 -18.94 18.97 6.85
N SER A 68 -18.04 19.68 7.50
CA SER A 68 -18.39 20.32 8.75
C SER A 68 -19.53 21.32 8.57
N ILE A 69 -19.73 21.72 7.35
CA ILE A 69 -20.82 22.64 7.04
C ILE A 69 -22.12 21.87 6.80
N LYS A 70 -22.01 20.77 6.13
CA LYS A 70 -23.18 19.98 5.78
C LYS A 70 -23.77 19.20 6.91
N SER A 71 -23.14 18.56 7.58
CA SER A 71 -23.57 17.55 8.46
C SER A 71 -24.44 17.69 9.47
N LYS A 72 -24.32 17.13 8.69
CA LYS A 72 -24.56 16.34 8.97
C LYS A 72 -25.44 15.73 8.87
N ASP A 73 -25.97 15.77 8.22
CA ASP A 73 -26.60 14.99 8.16
C ASP A 73 -26.72 13.96 7.87
N ASN A 74 -26.59 14.07 7.55
CA ASN A 74 -26.51 13.08 7.34
C ASN A 74 -26.68 12.28 7.43
N ASN A 75 -26.85 12.51 7.25
CA ASN A 75 -26.71 11.82 7.32
C ASN A 75 -26.95 11.28 7.46
N SER A 76 -27.22 11.71 7.23
CA SER A 76 -27.18 11.30 7.29
C SER A 76 -27.37 10.77 7.31
N LYS A 77 -27.74 11.05 7.05
CA LYS A 77 -27.66 10.50 7.04
C LYS A 77 -27.48 10.05 7.38
#